data_6c1f67ea0c2f7bd955f8cb47b1f3d355
#
_entry.id   6c1f67ea0c2f7bd955f8cb47b1f3d355
#
_cell.length_a   1.000
_cell.length_b   1.000
_cell.length_c   1.000
_cell.angle_alpha   90.00
_cell.angle_beta   90.00
_cell.angle_gamma   90.00
#
_symmetry.space_group_name_H-M   'P 1'
#
loop_
_entity.id
_entity.type
_entity.pdbx_description
1 polymer ?
#
loop_
_entity_poly.entity_id
_entity_poly.type
_entity_poly.pdbx_seq_one_letter_code
_entity_poly.pdbx_strand_id
1 'polypeptide(L)'
;MRKIKLPKLPQNIKRIFTRKRVFLSLVIILVTALLYVGRSLFFAAFVNKTPIFRVSLLRELEKQGGSQLLENLIDKVLVEQEAKKAKIVVTDEELDTQIKNIEDVIKAQGLILEDALKFRGMTKNDLIAQIKMQESIKKLLGPQITVTDEEIKDYFSKNKATFPVGSTLEKVKDQIQSTLLQQKLSEKYSSWIADIRAKAKILYFLKF
;
A
#
# COMPACT_ATOMS: atom_id res chain seq x y z
N MET A 1 -64.69 54.35 29.03
CA MET A 1 -63.87 53.32 28.30
C MET A 1 -62.46 53.32 28.85
N ARG A 2 -62.13 52.36 29.66
CA ARG A 2 -60.74 52.20 30.23
C ARG A 2 -59.85 51.50 29.21
N LYS A 3 -58.83 52.19 28.69
CA LYS A 3 -57.79 51.60 27.82
C LYS A 3 -56.86 50.67 28.65
N ILE A 4 -56.93 49.38 28.39
CA ILE A 4 -56.01 48.38 28.98
C ILE A 4 -54.65 48.55 28.31
N LYS A 5 -53.66 49.08 29.05
CA LYS A 5 -52.25 49.08 28.63
C LYS A 5 -51.70 47.69 28.79
N LEU A 6 -51.41 47.00 27.67
CA LEU A 6 -50.69 45.73 27.69
C LEU A 6 -49.23 45.95 28.19
N PRO A 7 -48.74 45.10 29.06
CA PRO A 7 -47.36 45.24 29.56
C PRO A 7 -46.34 45.04 28.42
N LYS A 8 -45.40 45.98 28.33
CA LYS A 8 -44.24 45.84 27.36
C LYS A 8 -43.37 44.69 27.83
N LEU A 9 -43.25 43.64 27.03
CA LEU A 9 -42.32 42.52 27.22
C LEU A 9 -40.90 43.05 27.38
N PRO A 10 -40.12 42.59 28.37
CA PRO A 10 -38.78 43.06 28.62
C PRO A 10 -37.86 42.77 27.41
N GLN A 11 -37.12 43.77 27.00
CA GLN A 11 -36.23 43.71 25.81
C GLN A 11 -35.17 42.60 25.88
N ASN A 12 -34.83 42.12 27.08
CA ASN A 12 -33.89 41.03 27.31
C ASN A 12 -34.37 39.68 26.76
N ILE A 13 -35.68 39.40 26.72
CA ILE A 13 -36.21 38.14 26.20
C ILE A 13 -36.00 38.04 24.68
N LYS A 14 -36.15 39.15 23.93
CA LYS A 14 -35.90 39.18 22.49
C LYS A 14 -34.42 38.93 22.13
N ARG A 15 -33.49 39.41 22.97
CA ARG A 15 -32.04 39.27 22.75
C ARG A 15 -31.55 37.84 23.02
N ILE A 16 -32.13 37.15 23.99
CA ILE A 16 -31.80 35.75 24.31
C ILE A 16 -32.37 34.81 23.21
N PHE A 17 -33.57 35.12 22.72
CA PHE A 17 -34.22 34.31 21.70
C PHE A 17 -33.54 34.43 20.33
N THR A 18 -33.02 35.62 19.98
CA THR A 18 -32.19 35.83 18.78
C THR A 18 -30.80 35.16 18.92
N ARG A 19 -30.16 35.24 20.06
CA ARG A 19 -28.88 34.57 20.29
C ARG A 19 -28.99 33.04 20.20
N LYS A 20 -30.03 32.43 20.77
CA LYS A 20 -30.31 30.98 20.64
C LYS A 20 -30.57 30.58 19.19
N ARG A 21 -31.34 31.38 18.43
CA ARG A 21 -31.59 31.10 17.00
C ARG A 21 -30.34 31.23 16.17
N VAL A 22 -29.50 32.24 16.41
CA VAL A 22 -28.21 32.41 15.72
C VAL A 22 -27.27 31.25 16.07
N PHE A 23 -27.22 30.83 17.33
CA PHE A 23 -26.42 29.67 17.74
C PHE A 23 -26.93 28.38 17.07
N LEU A 24 -28.25 28.16 17.05
CA LEU A 24 -28.85 27.02 16.39
C LEU A 24 -28.55 26.99 14.88
N SER A 25 -28.64 28.14 14.21
CA SER A 25 -28.30 28.24 12.78
C SER A 25 -26.82 27.97 12.51
N LEU A 26 -25.91 28.44 13.37
CA LEU A 26 -24.49 28.14 13.28
C LEU A 26 -24.19 26.64 13.47
N VAL A 27 -24.88 26.00 14.42
CA VAL A 27 -24.77 24.53 14.62
C VAL A 27 -25.28 23.76 13.41
N ILE A 28 -26.41 24.17 12.83
CA ILE A 28 -26.95 23.55 11.61
C ILE A 28 -25.98 23.73 10.44
N ILE A 29 -25.43 24.93 10.24
CA ILE A 29 -24.44 25.19 9.19
C ILE A 29 -23.18 24.33 9.40
N LEU A 30 -22.70 24.23 10.63
CA LEU A 30 -21.54 23.41 10.96
C LEU A 30 -21.81 21.92 10.69
N VAL A 31 -22.98 21.41 11.09
CA VAL A 31 -23.38 20.01 10.85
C VAL A 31 -23.52 19.73 9.35
N THR A 32 -24.17 20.65 8.60
CA THR A 32 -24.29 20.49 7.13
C THR A 32 -22.94 20.58 6.42
N ALA A 33 -22.04 21.45 6.87
CA ALA A 33 -20.67 21.51 6.35
C ALA A 33 -19.89 20.22 6.66
N LEU A 34 -20.00 19.70 7.88
CA LEU A 34 -19.40 18.40 8.27
C LEU A 34 -19.97 17.23 7.45
N LEU A 35 -21.27 17.18 7.24
CA LEU A 35 -21.92 16.17 6.39
C LEU A 35 -21.49 16.31 4.91
N TYR A 36 -21.32 17.54 4.43
CA TYR A 36 -20.87 17.80 3.06
C TYR A 36 -19.41 17.39 2.85
N VAL A 37 -18.53 17.72 3.78
CA VAL A 37 -17.09 17.30 3.76
C VAL A 37 -16.97 15.78 3.98
N GLY A 38 -17.77 15.23 4.90
CA GLY A 38 -17.79 13.80 5.22
C GLY A 38 -18.53 12.92 4.22
N ARG A 39 -19.16 13.48 3.16
CA ARG A 39 -19.95 12.68 2.20
C ARG A 39 -19.18 11.53 1.55
N SER A 40 -17.86 11.71 1.31
CA SER A 40 -16.99 10.69 0.76
C SER A 40 -16.72 9.51 1.71
N LEU A 41 -17.02 9.67 3.01
CA LEU A 41 -16.94 8.58 3.98
C LEU A 41 -18.13 7.60 3.84
N PHE A 42 -19.28 8.08 3.37
CA PHE A 42 -20.51 7.30 3.30
C PHE A 42 -20.88 6.93 1.87
N PHE A 43 -20.66 7.83 0.91
CA PHE A 43 -21.06 7.64 -0.48
C PHE A 43 -19.83 7.54 -1.39
N ALA A 44 -19.82 6.53 -2.26
CA ALA A 44 -18.83 6.40 -3.31
C ALA A 44 -19.21 7.22 -4.55
N ALA A 45 -20.51 7.20 -4.94
CA ALA A 45 -21.00 7.92 -6.09
C ALA A 45 -22.53 8.12 -6.00
N PHE A 46 -23.08 8.98 -6.87
CA PHE A 46 -24.50 9.06 -7.17
C PHE A 46 -24.71 8.86 -8.68
N VAL A 47 -25.59 7.93 -9.04
CA VAL A 47 -26.02 7.71 -10.42
C VAL A 47 -27.46 8.21 -10.54
N ASN A 48 -27.66 9.31 -11.25
CA ASN A 48 -28.90 10.09 -11.24
C ASN A 48 -29.24 10.52 -9.80
N LYS A 49 -30.20 9.93 -9.13
CA LYS A 49 -30.56 10.19 -7.73
C LYS A 49 -30.29 9.00 -6.81
N THR A 50 -29.73 7.91 -7.34
CA THR A 50 -29.48 6.68 -6.59
C THR A 50 -28.08 6.71 -5.99
N PRO A 51 -27.93 6.64 -4.65
CA PRO A 51 -26.63 6.61 -4.01
C PRO A 51 -25.98 5.23 -4.14
N ILE A 52 -24.67 5.24 -4.39
CA ILE A 52 -23.78 4.08 -4.22
C ILE A 52 -23.02 4.30 -2.92
N PHE A 53 -23.27 3.45 -1.94
CA PHE A 53 -22.63 3.56 -0.63
C PHE A 53 -21.19 3.03 -0.68
N ARG A 54 -20.30 3.71 0.03
CA ARG A 54 -18.90 3.27 0.15
C ARG A 54 -18.78 1.87 0.75
N VAL A 55 -19.62 1.51 1.71
CA VAL A 55 -19.63 0.18 2.32
C VAL A 55 -19.96 -0.92 1.31
N SER A 56 -20.85 -0.64 0.34
CA SER A 56 -21.17 -1.59 -0.73
C SER A 56 -20.00 -1.78 -1.68
N LEU A 57 -19.29 -0.68 -2.02
CA LEU A 57 -18.07 -0.74 -2.82
C LEU A 57 -16.97 -1.53 -2.09
N LEU A 58 -16.76 -1.28 -0.80
CA LEU A 58 -15.76 -2.01 0.00
C LEU A 58 -16.08 -3.50 0.06
N ARG A 59 -17.34 -3.89 0.31
CA ARG A 59 -17.75 -5.31 0.29
C ARG A 59 -17.49 -5.98 -1.05
N GLU A 60 -17.70 -5.27 -2.13
CA GLU A 60 -17.46 -5.83 -3.47
C GLU A 60 -15.95 -6.00 -3.73
N LEU A 61 -15.13 -5.03 -3.32
CA LEU A 61 -13.67 -5.13 -3.39
C LEU A 61 -13.13 -6.27 -2.50
N GLU A 62 -13.69 -6.42 -1.29
CA GLU A 62 -13.36 -7.52 -0.37
C GLU A 62 -13.65 -8.89 -0.99
N LYS A 63 -14.80 -9.06 -1.66
CA LYS A 63 -15.14 -10.30 -2.36
C LYS A 63 -14.18 -10.61 -3.51
N GLN A 64 -13.75 -9.59 -4.25
CA GLN A 64 -12.89 -9.77 -5.43
C GLN A 64 -11.43 -10.09 -5.08
N GLY A 65 -10.92 -9.60 -3.95
CA GLY A 65 -9.51 -9.78 -3.62
C GLY A 65 -9.16 -9.63 -2.14
N GLY A 66 -10.14 -9.48 -1.27
CA GLY A 66 -9.92 -9.20 0.16
C GLY A 66 -9.12 -10.29 0.86
N SER A 67 -9.43 -11.55 0.58
CA SER A 67 -8.69 -12.69 1.15
C SER A 67 -7.21 -12.65 0.76
N GLN A 68 -6.90 -12.53 -0.53
CA GLN A 68 -5.51 -12.47 -1.01
C GLN A 68 -4.77 -11.25 -0.46
N LEU A 69 -5.45 -10.10 -0.38
CA LEU A 69 -4.85 -8.90 0.17
C LEU A 69 -4.53 -9.08 1.66
N LEU A 70 -5.44 -9.67 2.44
CA LEU A 70 -5.21 -9.94 3.86
C LEU A 70 -4.02 -10.88 4.06
N GLU A 71 -3.93 -11.95 3.27
CA GLU A 71 -2.79 -12.88 3.32
C GLU A 71 -1.46 -12.17 3.00
N ASN A 72 -1.43 -11.31 1.99
CA ASN A 72 -0.25 -10.52 1.65
C ASN A 72 0.15 -9.53 2.78
N LEU A 73 -0.85 -8.94 3.47
CA LEU A 73 -0.60 -8.06 4.60
C LEU A 73 -0.07 -8.84 5.82
N ILE A 74 -0.57 -10.05 6.04
CA ILE A 74 -0.06 -10.96 7.08
C ILE A 74 1.41 -11.30 6.79
N ASP A 75 1.74 -11.68 5.55
CA ASP A 75 3.12 -11.96 5.16
C ASP A 75 4.05 -10.78 5.38
N LYS A 76 3.59 -9.58 5.00
CA LYS A 76 4.36 -8.35 5.24
C LYS A 76 4.66 -8.17 6.73
N VAL A 77 3.66 -8.31 7.59
CA VAL A 77 3.85 -8.19 9.04
C VAL A 77 4.82 -9.24 9.58
N LEU A 78 4.71 -10.48 9.11
CA LEU A 78 5.61 -11.56 9.52
C LEU A 78 7.05 -11.29 9.11
N VAL A 79 7.29 -10.87 7.86
CA VAL A 79 8.62 -10.49 7.38
C VAL A 79 9.20 -9.34 8.19
N GLU A 80 8.41 -8.30 8.46
CA GLU A 80 8.84 -7.16 9.29
C GLU A 80 9.23 -7.60 10.71
N GLN A 81 8.48 -8.52 11.31
CA GLN A 81 8.80 -9.07 12.62
C GLN A 81 10.09 -9.88 12.61
N GLU A 82 10.31 -10.74 11.62
CA GLU A 82 11.51 -11.54 11.49
C GLU A 82 12.76 -10.67 11.18
N ALA A 83 12.60 -9.66 10.31
CA ALA A 83 13.65 -8.68 10.05
C ALA A 83 14.06 -7.92 11.33
N LYS A 84 13.06 -7.52 12.14
CA LYS A 84 13.33 -6.87 13.43
C LYS A 84 14.02 -7.80 14.43
N LYS A 85 13.61 -9.06 14.53
CA LYS A 85 14.26 -10.08 15.39
C LYS A 85 15.71 -10.30 14.98
N ALA A 86 15.97 -10.37 13.68
CA ALA A 86 17.32 -10.54 13.12
C ALA A 86 18.13 -9.23 13.10
N LYS A 87 17.57 -8.11 13.61
CA LYS A 87 18.19 -6.77 13.60
C LYS A 87 18.62 -6.31 12.19
N ILE A 88 17.87 -6.71 11.18
CA ILE A 88 18.08 -6.28 9.80
C ILE A 88 17.69 -4.79 9.71
N VAL A 89 18.63 -4.00 9.19
CA VAL A 89 18.40 -2.57 8.88
C VAL A 89 18.64 -2.37 7.40
N VAL A 90 17.70 -1.74 6.73
CA VAL A 90 17.86 -1.24 5.36
C VAL A 90 18.21 0.24 5.46
N THR A 91 19.41 0.60 5.03
CA THR A 91 19.92 1.98 5.12
C THR A 91 19.32 2.89 4.05
N ASP A 92 19.38 4.20 4.27
CA ASP A 92 18.90 5.17 3.28
C ASP A 92 19.73 5.11 1.99
N GLU A 93 21.06 4.82 2.08
CA GLU A 93 21.91 4.65 0.91
C GLU A 93 21.51 3.43 0.05
N GLU A 94 21.10 2.34 0.69
CA GLU A 94 20.58 1.17 -0.02
C GLU A 94 19.26 1.49 -0.73
N LEU A 95 18.38 2.25 -0.07
CA LEU A 95 17.12 2.69 -0.65
C LEU A 95 17.35 3.61 -1.85
N ASP A 96 18.21 4.61 -1.70
CA ASP A 96 18.53 5.56 -2.77
C ASP A 96 19.16 4.85 -3.98
N THR A 97 20.02 3.86 -3.73
CA THR A 97 20.61 3.03 -4.79
C THR A 97 19.54 2.26 -5.55
N GLN A 98 18.59 1.63 -4.84
CA GLN A 98 17.51 0.87 -5.49
C GLN A 98 16.54 1.78 -6.22
N ILE A 99 16.19 2.94 -5.65
CA ILE A 99 15.33 3.93 -6.31
C ILE A 99 15.99 4.41 -7.59
N LYS A 100 17.29 4.73 -7.55
CA LYS A 100 18.04 5.16 -8.73
C LYS A 100 18.06 4.09 -9.82
N ASN A 101 18.32 2.83 -9.46
CA ASN A 101 18.27 1.72 -10.40
C ASN A 101 16.90 1.61 -11.10
N ILE A 102 15.81 1.77 -10.34
CA ILE A 102 14.45 1.77 -10.90
C ILE A 102 14.24 2.99 -11.81
N GLU A 103 14.68 4.17 -11.39
CA GLU A 103 14.61 5.39 -12.20
C GLU A 103 15.36 5.23 -13.53
N ASP A 104 16.55 4.66 -13.51
CA ASP A 104 17.37 4.47 -14.72
C ASP A 104 16.69 3.51 -15.70
N VAL A 105 16.08 2.41 -15.20
CA VAL A 105 15.29 1.48 -16.02
C VAL A 105 14.06 2.17 -16.64
N ILE A 106 13.35 2.97 -15.85
CA ILE A 106 12.16 3.70 -16.31
C ILE A 106 12.53 4.79 -17.32
N LYS A 107 13.63 5.51 -17.08
CA LYS A 107 14.17 6.51 -18.03
C LYS A 107 14.59 5.89 -19.37
N ALA A 108 15.17 4.70 -19.33
CA ALA A 108 15.53 3.97 -20.56
C ALA A 108 14.31 3.63 -21.43
N GLN A 109 13.11 3.58 -20.81
CA GLN A 109 11.82 3.39 -21.49
C GLN A 109 11.16 4.73 -21.90
N GLY A 110 11.83 5.87 -21.69
CA GLY A 110 11.30 7.20 -22.00
C GLY A 110 10.27 7.73 -21.01
N LEU A 111 10.18 7.14 -19.82
CA LEU A 111 9.20 7.51 -18.78
C LEU A 111 9.87 8.19 -17.60
N ILE A 112 9.06 8.86 -16.78
CA ILE A 112 9.45 9.46 -15.50
C ILE A 112 8.88 8.60 -14.36
N LEU A 113 9.65 8.41 -13.28
CA LEU A 113 9.23 7.56 -12.15
C LEU A 113 7.88 7.98 -11.57
N GLU A 114 7.66 9.28 -11.37
CA GLU A 114 6.42 9.81 -10.82
C GLU A 114 5.20 9.43 -11.66
N ASP A 115 5.31 9.49 -12.98
CA ASP A 115 4.22 9.14 -13.90
C ASP A 115 3.96 7.64 -13.91
N ALA A 116 5.02 6.83 -13.88
CA ALA A 116 4.92 5.38 -13.77
C ALA A 116 4.24 4.95 -12.45
N LEU A 117 4.57 5.61 -11.34
CA LEU A 117 3.92 5.37 -10.05
C LEU A 117 2.45 5.78 -10.07
N LYS A 118 2.12 6.97 -10.59
CA LYS A 118 0.73 7.44 -10.73
C LYS A 118 -0.11 6.50 -11.57
N PHE A 119 0.44 6.02 -12.69
CA PHE A 119 -0.25 5.06 -13.55
C PHE A 119 -0.62 3.77 -12.80
N ARG A 120 0.23 3.35 -11.86
CA ARG A 120 0.00 2.18 -11.00
C ARG A 120 -0.81 2.48 -9.73
N GLY A 121 -1.23 3.73 -9.52
CA GLY A 121 -1.90 4.17 -8.28
C GLY A 121 -1.00 4.13 -7.04
N MET A 122 0.31 4.19 -7.23
CA MET A 122 1.32 4.10 -6.17
C MET A 122 1.89 5.47 -5.82
N THR A 123 2.24 5.65 -4.55
CA THR A 123 3.03 6.79 -4.07
C THR A 123 4.51 6.43 -3.98
N LYS A 124 5.38 7.44 -3.86
CA LYS A 124 6.81 7.20 -3.57
C LYS A 124 7.02 6.44 -2.25
N ASN A 125 6.18 6.70 -1.25
CA ASN A 125 6.24 5.97 0.02
C ASN A 125 5.89 4.48 -0.14
N ASP A 126 4.95 4.14 -1.02
CA ASP A 126 4.63 2.74 -1.32
C ASP A 126 5.81 2.04 -1.99
N LEU A 127 6.49 2.71 -2.93
CA LEU A 127 7.71 2.20 -3.55
C LEU A 127 8.81 1.96 -2.51
N ILE A 128 9.06 2.93 -1.62
CA ILE A 128 10.06 2.82 -0.55
C ILE A 128 9.71 1.63 0.37
N ALA A 129 8.44 1.47 0.75
CA ALA A 129 7.99 0.35 1.58
C ALA A 129 8.21 -1.00 0.88
N GLN A 130 7.96 -1.06 -0.44
CA GLN A 130 8.21 -2.26 -1.24
C GLN A 130 9.70 -2.59 -1.34
N ILE A 131 10.56 -1.60 -1.57
CA ILE A 131 12.02 -1.77 -1.60
C ILE A 131 12.53 -2.25 -0.23
N LYS A 132 12.09 -1.62 0.87
CA LYS A 132 12.45 -2.05 2.23
C LYS A 132 12.10 -3.51 2.48
N MET A 133 10.92 -3.93 2.05
CA MET A 133 10.48 -5.31 2.18
C MET A 133 11.39 -6.27 1.40
N GLN A 134 11.68 -5.96 0.12
CA GLN A 134 12.55 -6.78 -0.73
C GLN A 134 13.98 -6.88 -0.19
N GLU A 135 14.58 -5.75 0.22
CA GLU A 135 15.93 -5.75 0.79
C GLU A 135 15.98 -6.46 2.14
N SER A 136 14.91 -6.37 2.97
CA SER A 136 14.82 -7.14 4.21
C SER A 136 14.81 -8.65 3.94
N ILE A 137 14.01 -9.11 2.98
CA ILE A 137 13.97 -10.52 2.56
C ILE A 137 15.34 -10.98 2.05
N LYS A 138 15.98 -10.17 1.21
CA LYS A 138 17.30 -10.46 0.66
C LYS A 138 18.37 -10.56 1.76
N LYS A 139 18.34 -9.68 2.74
CA LYS A 139 19.26 -9.73 3.90
C LYS A 139 18.98 -10.92 4.84
N LEU A 140 17.70 -11.31 5.01
CA LEU A 140 17.32 -12.46 5.83
C LEU A 140 17.72 -13.80 5.20
N LEU A 141 17.48 -13.95 3.91
CA LEU A 141 17.58 -15.24 3.22
C LEU A 141 18.82 -15.36 2.35
N GLY A 142 19.34 -14.24 1.84
CA GLY A 142 20.50 -14.22 0.94
C GLY A 142 21.73 -14.94 1.46
N PRO A 143 22.12 -14.81 2.74
CA PRO A 143 23.26 -15.54 3.31
C PRO A 143 23.13 -17.08 3.27
N GLN A 144 21.90 -17.59 3.08
CA GLN A 144 21.60 -19.01 2.98
C GLN A 144 21.57 -19.53 1.54
N ILE A 145 21.84 -18.66 0.57
CA ILE A 145 21.71 -18.96 -0.85
C ILE A 145 23.10 -18.86 -1.51
N THR A 146 23.50 -19.95 -2.16
CA THR A 146 24.71 -19.99 -2.94
C THR A 146 24.36 -20.35 -4.38
N VAL A 147 24.96 -19.64 -5.33
CA VAL A 147 24.91 -19.96 -6.76
C VAL A 147 26.31 -20.49 -7.16
N THR A 148 26.37 -21.70 -7.64
CA THR A 148 27.64 -22.33 -8.02
C THR A 148 27.96 -22.08 -9.50
N ASP A 149 29.25 -22.20 -9.87
CA ASP A 149 29.66 -22.07 -11.27
C ASP A 149 29.09 -23.19 -12.15
N GLU A 150 28.85 -24.38 -11.58
CA GLU A 150 28.16 -25.48 -12.28
C GLU A 150 26.73 -25.12 -12.64
N GLU A 151 25.98 -24.51 -11.72
CA GLU A 151 24.63 -24.05 -12.00
C GLU A 151 24.58 -22.95 -13.06
N ILE A 152 25.56 -22.05 -13.04
CA ILE A 152 25.68 -21.00 -14.08
C ILE A 152 25.94 -21.64 -15.45
N LYS A 153 26.85 -22.61 -15.55
CA LYS A 153 27.14 -23.33 -16.80
C LYS A 153 25.93 -24.12 -17.29
N ASP A 154 25.24 -24.80 -16.39
CA ASP A 154 24.06 -25.59 -16.71
C ASP A 154 22.93 -24.69 -17.19
N TYR A 155 22.67 -23.56 -16.51
CA TYR A 155 21.70 -22.57 -16.93
C TYR A 155 22.01 -22.02 -18.31
N PHE A 156 23.27 -21.63 -18.58
CA PHE A 156 23.68 -21.13 -19.88
C PHE A 156 23.47 -22.16 -20.99
N SER A 157 23.83 -23.42 -20.74
CA SER A 157 23.68 -24.49 -21.73
C SER A 157 22.20 -24.77 -22.07
N LYS A 158 21.33 -24.79 -21.08
CA LYS A 158 19.89 -25.04 -21.23
C LYS A 158 19.14 -23.89 -21.86
N ASN A 159 19.63 -22.66 -21.66
CA ASN A 159 18.95 -21.43 -22.11
C ASN A 159 19.72 -20.70 -23.21
N LYS A 160 20.63 -21.38 -23.93
CA LYS A 160 21.49 -20.76 -24.93
C LYS A 160 20.72 -19.99 -26.00
N ALA A 161 19.55 -20.46 -26.37
CA ALA A 161 18.69 -19.82 -27.37
C ALA A 161 18.06 -18.49 -26.91
N THR A 162 18.03 -18.22 -25.61
CA THR A 162 17.46 -16.96 -25.06
C THR A 162 18.48 -15.83 -25.03
N PHE A 163 19.76 -16.13 -25.22
CA PHE A 163 20.82 -15.13 -25.26
C PHE A 163 21.07 -14.66 -26.68
N PRO A 164 21.55 -13.44 -26.88
CA PRO A 164 21.93 -12.93 -28.20
C PRO A 164 22.94 -13.86 -28.89
N VAL A 165 22.86 -13.95 -30.23
CA VAL A 165 23.78 -14.76 -31.02
C VAL A 165 25.22 -14.31 -30.77
N GLY A 166 26.12 -15.26 -30.48
CA GLY A 166 27.53 -14.99 -30.15
C GLY A 166 27.80 -14.63 -28.68
N SER A 167 26.79 -14.76 -27.80
CA SER A 167 27.02 -14.65 -26.33
C SER A 167 27.92 -15.78 -25.84
N THR A 168 28.95 -15.41 -25.10
CA THR A 168 29.79 -16.37 -24.36
C THR A 168 29.38 -16.39 -22.90
N LEU A 169 29.69 -17.50 -22.18
CA LEU A 169 29.37 -17.64 -20.77
C LEU A 169 29.94 -16.47 -19.96
N GLU A 170 31.17 -16.04 -20.25
CA GLU A 170 31.84 -14.95 -19.52
C GLU A 170 31.07 -13.62 -19.64
N LYS A 171 30.50 -13.34 -20.82
CA LYS A 171 29.74 -12.07 -21.05
C LYS A 171 28.41 -12.02 -20.33
N VAL A 172 27.82 -13.20 -20.05
CA VAL A 172 26.48 -13.29 -19.46
C VAL A 172 26.51 -13.89 -18.03
N LYS A 173 27.69 -14.19 -17.50
CA LYS A 173 27.87 -14.85 -16.20
C LYS A 173 27.16 -14.09 -15.07
N ASP A 174 27.39 -12.79 -14.97
CA ASP A 174 26.79 -11.96 -13.90
C ASP A 174 25.26 -11.86 -14.04
N GLN A 175 24.77 -11.80 -15.27
CA GLN A 175 23.33 -11.82 -15.54
C GLN A 175 22.70 -13.15 -15.11
N ILE A 176 23.34 -14.28 -15.45
CA ILE A 176 22.86 -15.61 -15.07
C ILE A 176 22.92 -15.78 -13.56
N GLN A 177 24.02 -15.36 -12.94
CA GLN A 177 24.19 -15.42 -11.48
C GLN A 177 23.08 -14.64 -10.77
N SER A 178 22.78 -13.42 -11.23
CA SER A 178 21.70 -12.60 -10.67
C SER A 178 20.33 -13.27 -10.87
N THR A 179 20.08 -13.87 -12.03
CA THR A 179 18.85 -14.59 -12.33
C THR A 179 18.67 -15.80 -11.43
N LEU A 180 19.71 -16.63 -11.29
CA LEU A 180 19.68 -17.80 -10.41
C LEU A 180 19.53 -17.43 -8.94
N LEU A 181 20.23 -16.36 -8.50
CA LEU A 181 20.07 -15.84 -7.14
C LEU A 181 18.62 -15.43 -6.87
N GLN A 182 18.00 -14.72 -7.81
CA GLN A 182 16.59 -14.28 -7.69
C GLN A 182 15.62 -15.48 -7.67
N GLN A 183 15.86 -16.50 -8.50
CA GLN A 183 15.04 -17.73 -8.50
C GLN A 183 15.15 -18.46 -7.17
N LYS A 184 16.38 -18.72 -6.70
CA LYS A 184 16.63 -19.38 -5.42
C LYS A 184 16.08 -18.59 -4.23
N LEU A 185 16.15 -17.25 -4.29
CA LEU A 185 15.57 -16.37 -3.27
C LEU A 185 14.03 -16.52 -3.24
N SER A 186 13.39 -16.58 -4.41
CA SER A 186 11.93 -16.75 -4.50
C SER A 186 11.49 -18.12 -3.97
N GLU A 187 12.20 -19.21 -4.32
CA GLU A 187 11.94 -20.56 -3.82
C GLU A 187 12.13 -20.63 -2.31
N LYS A 188 13.26 -20.09 -1.82
CA LYS A 188 13.56 -20.04 -0.39
C LYS A 188 12.53 -19.21 0.38
N TYR A 189 12.11 -18.09 -0.18
CA TYR A 189 11.07 -17.24 0.42
C TYR A 189 9.75 -18.00 0.56
N SER A 190 9.32 -18.72 -0.48
CA SER A 190 8.07 -19.48 -0.45
C SER A 190 8.04 -20.53 0.66
N SER A 191 9.12 -21.29 0.85
CA SER A 191 9.21 -22.25 1.93
C SER A 191 9.32 -21.58 3.30
N TRP A 192 10.13 -20.53 3.41
CA TRP A 192 10.36 -19.80 4.64
C TRP A 192 9.11 -19.09 5.14
N ILE A 193 8.33 -18.43 4.25
CA ILE A 193 7.10 -17.74 4.65
C ILE A 193 6.05 -18.74 5.14
N ALA A 194 5.95 -19.93 4.52
CA ALA A 194 5.09 -21.00 4.99
C ALA A 194 5.47 -21.46 6.40
N ASP A 195 6.78 -21.63 6.68
CA ASP A 195 7.30 -22.03 7.98
C ASP A 195 6.98 -21.00 9.08
N ILE A 196 7.20 -19.71 8.81
CA ILE A 196 6.92 -18.67 9.80
C ILE A 196 5.42 -18.48 10.04
N ARG A 197 4.59 -18.65 9.02
CA ARG A 197 3.12 -18.67 9.17
C ARG A 197 2.67 -19.82 10.07
N ALA A 198 3.20 -21.01 9.88
CA ALA A 198 2.88 -22.18 10.70
C ALA A 198 3.22 -21.99 12.18
N LYS A 199 4.25 -21.18 12.48
CA LYS A 199 4.69 -20.87 13.85
C LYS A 199 4.00 -19.65 14.44
N ALA A 200 3.36 -18.81 13.61
CA ALA A 200 2.73 -17.57 14.04
C ALA A 200 1.33 -17.83 14.62
N LYS A 201 0.97 -17.05 15.65
CA LYS A 201 -0.40 -17.03 16.16
C LYS A 201 -1.20 -15.99 15.37
N ILE A 202 -1.94 -16.43 14.36
CA ILE A 202 -2.77 -15.58 13.52
C ILE A 202 -4.24 -15.74 13.93
N LEU A 203 -4.93 -14.64 14.21
CA LEU A 203 -6.34 -14.62 14.53
C LEU A 203 -7.09 -13.87 13.43
N TYR A 204 -7.97 -14.58 12.74
CA TYR A 204 -8.80 -14.02 11.68
C TYR A 204 -10.14 -13.56 12.24
N PHE A 205 -10.50 -12.30 12.01
CA PHE A 205 -11.79 -11.72 12.38
C PHE A 205 -12.72 -11.48 11.19
N LEU A 206 -12.18 -11.52 9.98
CA LEU A 206 -12.93 -11.41 8.72
C LEU A 206 -13.00 -12.77 8.03
N LYS A 207 -14.17 -13.07 7.48
CA LYS A 207 -14.40 -14.21 6.58
C LYS A 207 -14.84 -13.64 5.24
N PHE A 208 -14.11 -13.94 4.18
CA PHE A 208 -14.38 -13.52 2.81
C PHE A 208 -15.17 -14.59 2.07
#